data_525f528a14675322fc6a095cfc40bb75
#
_entry.id   525f528a14675322fc6a095cfc40bb75
#
_cell.length_a   1.000
_cell.length_b   1.000
_cell.length_c   1.000
_cell.angle_alpha   90.00
_cell.angle_beta   90.00
_cell.angle_gamma   90.00
#
_symmetry.space_group_name_H-M   'P 1'
#
loop_
_entity.id
_entity.type
_entity.pdbx_description
1 polymer ?
#
loop_
_entity_poly.entity_id
_entity_poly.type
_entity_poly.pdbx_seq_one_letter_code
_entity_poly.pdbx_strand_id
1 'polypeptide(L)'
;ADAATADAYWQSVADAINAACDNGTLPARSGRRSATSQPIRAQYVLPAIREAAKSALWALTFQDCPAYYQTLRSIGTTEDVAQWSAYLHCNFNNAAEAGKDTPYYAPLQKLAYRALGVLRCVYAVLLPLAFVWAVMRHLCALPMVLRRRTAGAALPWLLLFGLLAMAALRCGMIAFVEVSSFGIGTSTMYLSTVHPLLLLYTYGCLICYRNKGVITE
;
A
#
# COMPACT_ATOMS: atom_id res chain seq x y z
N ALA A 1 27.34 -18.36 1.51
CA ALA A 1 27.83 -18.17 0.14
C ALA A 1 28.14 -16.68 -0.01
N ASP A 2 29.29 -16.35 -0.57
CA ASP A 2 29.65 -14.98 -0.89
C ASP A 2 28.87 -14.46 -2.12
N ALA A 3 28.91 -13.16 -2.36
CA ALA A 3 28.19 -12.55 -3.48
C ALA A 3 28.66 -13.11 -4.84
N ALA A 4 29.95 -13.43 -5.00
CA ALA A 4 30.49 -13.97 -6.22
C ALA A 4 29.97 -15.39 -6.53
N THR A 5 29.83 -16.23 -5.49
CA THR A 5 29.23 -17.57 -5.62
C THR A 5 27.75 -17.49 -6.00
N ALA A 6 27.01 -16.54 -5.42
CA ALA A 6 25.61 -16.31 -5.77
C ALA A 6 25.44 -15.81 -7.21
N ASP A 7 26.30 -14.89 -7.64
CA ASP A 7 26.29 -14.35 -9.01
C ASP A 7 26.61 -15.44 -10.04
N ALA A 8 27.65 -16.24 -9.81
CA ALA A 8 28.00 -17.37 -10.66
C ALA A 8 26.86 -18.41 -10.78
N TYR A 9 26.15 -18.67 -9.67
CA TYR A 9 24.98 -19.54 -9.68
C TYR A 9 23.86 -18.97 -10.56
N TRP A 10 23.51 -17.70 -10.39
CA TRP A 10 22.45 -17.10 -11.19
C TRP A 10 22.82 -16.99 -12.67
N GLN A 11 24.09 -16.73 -12.98
CA GLN A 11 24.58 -16.76 -14.36
C GLN A 11 24.42 -18.16 -14.98
N SER A 12 24.78 -19.21 -14.26
CA SER A 12 24.61 -20.59 -14.76
C SER A 12 23.13 -20.96 -15.00
N VAL A 13 22.21 -20.46 -14.14
CA VAL A 13 20.77 -20.64 -14.32
C VAL A 13 20.29 -19.90 -15.57
N ALA A 14 20.75 -18.65 -15.78
CA ALA A 14 20.38 -17.87 -16.95
C ALA A 14 20.87 -18.54 -18.26
N ASP A 15 22.11 -19.04 -18.29
CA ASP A 15 22.66 -19.73 -19.43
C ASP A 15 21.90 -21.04 -19.74
N ALA A 16 21.52 -21.80 -18.70
CA ALA A 16 20.73 -23.02 -18.86
C ALA A 16 19.31 -22.72 -19.42
N ILE A 17 18.66 -21.64 -18.96
CA ILE A 17 17.37 -21.23 -19.49
C ILE A 17 17.47 -20.77 -20.93
N ASN A 18 18.48 -19.95 -21.26
CA ASN A 18 18.72 -19.51 -22.63
C ASN A 18 18.97 -20.70 -23.58
N ALA A 19 19.83 -21.62 -23.19
CA ALA A 19 20.06 -22.84 -23.97
C ALA A 19 18.81 -23.69 -24.16
N ALA A 20 17.94 -23.77 -23.13
CA ALA A 20 16.67 -24.48 -23.22
C ALA A 20 15.66 -23.76 -24.14
N CYS A 21 15.68 -22.43 -24.20
CA CYS A 21 14.92 -21.67 -25.18
C CYS A 21 15.44 -21.83 -26.60
N ASP A 22 16.76 -21.80 -26.80
CA ASP A 22 17.41 -21.90 -28.11
C ASP A 22 17.21 -23.27 -28.74
N ASN A 23 17.21 -24.32 -27.95
CA ASN A 23 16.98 -25.70 -28.42
C ASN A 23 15.48 -26.09 -28.49
N GLY A 24 14.57 -25.14 -28.15
CA GLY A 24 13.12 -25.33 -28.22
C GLY A 24 12.50 -26.16 -27.10
N THR A 25 13.27 -26.54 -26.07
CA THR A 25 12.77 -27.28 -24.91
C THR A 25 11.85 -26.38 -24.03
N LEU A 26 12.15 -25.07 -23.99
CA LEU A 26 11.29 -24.06 -23.38
C LEU A 26 10.75 -23.11 -24.45
N PRO A 27 9.48 -22.71 -24.38
CA PRO A 27 8.91 -21.78 -25.33
C PRO A 27 9.55 -20.40 -25.15
N ALA A 28 10.37 -19.97 -26.13
CA ALA A 28 10.88 -18.61 -26.18
C ALA A 28 9.73 -17.61 -26.38
N ARG A 29 9.54 -16.66 -25.49
CA ARG A 29 8.58 -15.58 -25.66
C ARG A 29 9.23 -14.45 -26.43
N SER A 30 8.77 -14.21 -27.66
CA SER A 30 9.09 -12.99 -28.38
C SER A 30 8.40 -11.79 -27.73
N GLY A 31 9.19 -10.90 -27.14
CA GLY A 31 8.70 -9.64 -26.59
C GLY A 31 9.49 -9.21 -25.35
N ARG A 32 9.82 -7.92 -25.31
CA ARG A 32 10.45 -7.29 -24.12
C ARG A 32 9.42 -7.16 -23.01
N ARG A 33 9.16 -8.23 -22.28
CA ARG A 33 8.38 -8.15 -21.04
C ARG A 33 9.34 -8.07 -19.86
N SER A 34 9.16 -7.06 -19.03
CA SER A 34 9.82 -7.04 -17.73
C SER A 34 9.49 -8.34 -16.98
N ALA A 35 10.49 -8.96 -16.37
CA ALA A 35 10.31 -10.15 -15.54
C ALA A 35 9.27 -9.94 -14.41
N THR A 36 9.02 -8.69 -14.07
CA THR A 36 8.08 -8.28 -13.01
C THR A 36 6.66 -8.01 -13.49
N SER A 37 6.42 -7.90 -14.82
CA SER A 37 5.07 -7.64 -15.34
C SER A 37 4.46 -8.90 -15.92
N GLN A 38 3.49 -9.46 -15.22
CA GLN A 38 2.67 -10.54 -15.75
C GLN A 38 1.63 -10.00 -16.74
N PRO A 39 1.27 -10.76 -17.80
CA PRO A 39 0.18 -10.36 -18.67
C PRO A 39 -1.14 -10.33 -17.88
N ILE A 40 -1.98 -9.33 -18.16
CA ILE A 40 -3.32 -9.28 -17.58
C ILE A 40 -4.12 -10.47 -18.11
N ARG A 41 -4.55 -11.36 -17.22
CA ARG A 41 -5.39 -12.51 -17.55
C ARG A 41 -6.72 -12.39 -16.80
N ALA A 42 -7.80 -12.86 -17.42
CA ALA A 42 -9.15 -12.79 -16.82
C ALA A 42 -9.20 -13.43 -15.42
N GLN A 43 -8.43 -14.50 -15.19
CA GLN A 43 -8.35 -15.19 -13.90
C GLN A 43 -7.83 -14.31 -12.75
N TYR A 44 -7.09 -13.24 -13.03
CA TYR A 44 -6.55 -12.31 -12.01
C TYR A 44 -7.52 -11.18 -11.65
N VAL A 45 -8.53 -10.91 -12.48
CA VAL A 45 -9.40 -9.72 -12.32
C VAL A 45 -10.16 -9.77 -11.01
N LEU A 46 -10.90 -10.85 -10.77
CA LEU A 46 -11.72 -10.96 -9.55
C LEU A 46 -10.87 -11.03 -8.27
N PRO A 47 -9.79 -11.84 -8.19
CA PRO A 47 -8.88 -11.80 -7.05
C PRO A 47 -8.25 -10.41 -6.84
N ALA A 48 -7.84 -9.71 -7.89
CA ALA A 48 -7.26 -8.38 -7.78
C ALA A 48 -8.28 -7.33 -7.27
N ILE A 49 -9.53 -7.40 -7.70
CA ILE A 49 -10.60 -6.54 -7.16
C ILE A 49 -10.79 -6.79 -5.66
N ARG A 50 -10.82 -8.04 -5.24
CA ARG A 50 -10.97 -8.39 -3.81
C ARG A 50 -9.79 -7.88 -2.99
N GLU A 51 -8.56 -8.05 -3.49
CA GLU A 51 -7.36 -7.58 -2.81
C GLU A 51 -7.26 -6.04 -2.82
N ALA A 52 -7.68 -5.36 -3.89
CA ALA A 52 -7.78 -3.91 -3.94
C ALA A 52 -8.80 -3.36 -2.92
N ALA A 53 -9.94 -4.00 -2.78
CA ALA A 53 -10.94 -3.63 -1.77
C ALA A 53 -10.40 -3.82 -0.35
N LYS A 54 -9.70 -4.92 -0.09
CA LYS A 54 -9.01 -5.17 1.18
C LYS A 54 -7.95 -4.10 1.46
N SER A 55 -7.13 -3.76 0.47
CA SER A 55 -6.11 -2.70 0.55
C SER A 55 -6.73 -1.33 0.87
N ALA A 56 -7.83 -1.00 0.22
CA ALA A 56 -8.56 0.25 0.50
C ALA A 56 -9.13 0.28 1.92
N LEU A 57 -9.69 -0.84 2.38
CA LEU A 57 -10.19 -0.97 3.76
C LEU A 57 -9.05 -0.84 4.78
N TRP A 58 -7.91 -1.46 4.52
CA TRP A 58 -6.73 -1.33 5.39
C TRP A 58 -6.22 0.11 5.47
N ALA A 59 -6.18 0.81 4.33
CA ALA A 59 -5.81 2.22 4.31
C ALA A 59 -6.82 3.09 5.08
N LEU A 60 -8.13 2.84 4.93
CA LEU A 60 -9.19 3.56 5.63
C LEU A 60 -9.18 3.31 7.14
N THR A 61 -8.89 2.09 7.57
CA THR A 61 -8.87 1.72 8.99
C THR A 61 -7.51 1.91 9.64
N PHE A 62 -6.52 2.39 8.89
CA PHE A 62 -5.16 2.58 9.37
C PHE A 62 -4.59 1.30 10.00
N GLN A 63 -4.87 0.16 9.34
CA GLN A 63 -4.50 -1.16 9.81
C GLN A 63 -2.98 -1.31 9.85
N ASP A 64 -2.47 -2.06 10.82
CA ASP A 64 -1.05 -2.42 11.00
C ASP A 64 -0.06 -1.26 11.20
N CYS A 65 -0.51 -0.01 11.19
CA CYS A 65 0.38 1.13 11.41
C CYS A 65 1.23 1.03 12.69
N PRO A 66 0.67 0.61 13.85
CA PRO A 66 1.47 0.42 15.06
C PRO A 66 2.39 -0.80 15.01
N ALA A 67 2.01 -1.86 14.31
CA ALA A 67 2.81 -3.09 14.24
C ALA A 67 4.12 -2.88 13.47
N TYR A 68 4.16 -1.93 12.56
CA TYR A 68 5.34 -1.63 11.75
C TYR A 68 6.52 -1.11 12.56
N TYR A 69 6.25 -0.48 13.70
CA TYR A 69 7.28 0.13 14.53
C TYR A 69 7.74 -0.76 15.68
N GLN A 70 7.11 -1.91 15.87
CA GLN A 70 7.38 -2.69 17.08
C GLN A 70 8.64 -3.55 16.97
N THR A 71 8.88 -4.19 15.84
CA THR A 71 10.05 -5.06 15.69
C THR A 71 10.36 -5.35 14.22
N LEU A 72 11.59 -5.09 13.81
CA LEU A 72 12.14 -5.67 12.58
C LEU A 72 12.65 -7.07 12.94
N ARG A 73 12.15 -8.10 12.27
CA ARG A 73 12.62 -9.47 12.46
C ARG A 73 13.88 -9.69 11.65
N SER A 74 14.90 -10.24 12.28
CA SER A 74 16.11 -10.73 11.63
C SER A 74 16.18 -12.25 11.71
N ILE A 75 16.74 -12.86 10.66
CA ILE A 75 17.09 -14.28 10.64
C ILE A 75 18.56 -14.53 11.03
N GLY A 76 19.30 -13.48 11.41
CA GLY A 76 20.67 -13.57 11.88
C GLY A 76 20.81 -14.20 13.26
N THR A 77 22.06 -14.39 13.70
CA THR A 77 22.36 -14.84 15.05
C THR A 77 22.00 -13.75 16.07
N THR A 78 21.91 -14.11 17.35
CA THR A 78 21.65 -13.14 18.43
C THR A 78 22.72 -12.04 18.48
N GLU A 79 23.97 -12.38 18.15
CA GLU A 79 25.09 -11.44 18.09
C GLU A 79 24.95 -10.47 16.92
N ASP A 80 24.60 -10.97 15.72
CA ASP A 80 24.32 -10.14 14.54
C ASP A 80 23.17 -9.17 14.81
N VAL A 81 22.08 -9.66 15.43
CA VAL A 81 20.93 -8.85 15.78
C VAL A 81 21.31 -7.75 16.78
N ALA A 82 22.10 -8.05 17.79
CA ALA A 82 22.57 -7.07 18.77
C ALA A 82 23.46 -6.01 18.11
N GLN A 83 24.37 -6.42 17.23
CA GLN A 83 25.26 -5.51 16.52
C GLN A 83 24.50 -4.59 15.56
N TRP A 84 23.57 -5.11 14.77
CA TRP A 84 22.73 -4.31 13.88
C TRP A 84 21.78 -3.39 14.63
N SER A 85 21.20 -3.85 15.74
CA SER A 85 20.34 -3.04 16.60
C SER A 85 21.10 -1.85 17.19
N ALA A 86 22.35 -2.07 17.62
CA ALA A 86 23.21 -1.01 18.12
C ALA A 86 23.59 0.00 17.04
N TYR A 87 23.93 -0.49 15.84
CA TYR A 87 24.37 0.35 14.73
C TYR A 87 23.23 1.22 14.15
N LEU A 88 22.06 0.62 13.97
CA LEU A 88 20.91 1.29 13.36
C LEU A 88 20.00 2.01 14.37
N HIS A 89 20.27 1.90 15.65
CA HIS A 89 19.41 2.42 16.73
C HIS A 89 17.95 1.97 16.61
N CYS A 90 17.73 0.77 16.07
CA CYS A 90 16.42 0.17 15.90
C CYS A 90 16.36 -1.19 16.60
N ASN A 91 15.13 -1.59 16.96
CA ASN A 91 14.91 -2.90 17.53
C ASN A 91 14.83 -3.96 16.44
N PHE A 92 15.84 -4.79 16.36
CA PHE A 92 15.78 -6.04 15.62
C PHE A 92 15.56 -7.17 16.62
N ASN A 93 14.47 -7.93 16.45
CA ASN A 93 14.29 -9.16 17.22
C ASN A 93 14.66 -10.36 16.36
N ASN A 94 15.47 -11.24 16.92
CA ASN A 94 15.62 -12.58 16.37
C ASN A 94 14.25 -13.27 16.41
N ALA A 95 13.94 -14.09 15.38
CA ALA A 95 12.71 -14.87 15.35
C ALA A 95 12.56 -15.80 16.58
N ALA A 96 13.68 -16.25 17.17
CA ALA A 96 13.72 -17.04 18.40
C ALA A 96 13.44 -16.22 19.68
N GLU A 97 13.56 -14.90 19.61
CA GLU A 97 13.40 -14.00 20.75
C GLU A 97 12.19 -13.05 20.57
N ALA A 98 11.29 -13.39 19.65
CA ALA A 98 10.10 -12.61 19.39
C ALA A 98 9.27 -12.44 20.67
N GLY A 99 9.18 -11.20 21.15
CA GLY A 99 8.46 -10.85 22.38
C GLY A 99 9.33 -10.39 23.55
N LYS A 100 10.65 -10.52 23.47
CA LYS A 100 11.53 -9.92 24.50
C LYS A 100 11.67 -8.42 24.26
N ASP A 101 11.52 -7.64 25.32
CA ASP A 101 11.77 -6.20 25.30
C ASP A 101 13.25 -5.94 25.03
N THR A 102 13.53 -5.21 23.97
CA THR A 102 14.90 -4.79 23.66
C THR A 102 15.25 -3.48 24.39
N PRO A 103 16.53 -3.25 24.76
CA PRO A 103 16.94 -2.11 25.58
C PRO A 103 16.69 -0.73 24.94
N TYR A 104 16.38 -0.68 23.64
CA TYR A 104 16.16 0.58 22.92
C TYR A 104 14.77 1.19 23.07
N TYR A 105 13.83 0.53 23.76
CA TYR A 105 12.53 1.11 24.07
C TYR A 105 12.62 2.17 25.16
N ALA A 106 12.95 3.39 24.77
CA ALA A 106 12.84 4.52 25.68
C ALA A 106 11.38 4.72 26.14
N PRO A 107 11.16 5.21 27.39
CA PRO A 107 9.80 5.49 27.88
C PRO A 107 8.98 6.39 26.97
N LEU A 108 9.63 7.36 26.31
CA LEU A 108 9.02 8.26 25.33
C LEU A 108 8.48 7.50 24.11
N GLN A 109 9.21 6.49 23.65
CA GLN A 109 8.82 5.66 22.52
C GLN A 109 7.59 4.80 22.85
N LYS A 110 7.55 4.23 24.07
CA LYS A 110 6.37 3.51 24.56
C LYS A 110 5.13 4.41 24.65
N LEU A 111 5.31 5.67 25.08
CA LEU A 111 4.23 6.65 25.11
C LEU A 111 3.74 6.97 23.68
N ALA A 112 4.66 7.19 22.74
CA ALA A 112 4.33 7.45 21.33
C ALA A 112 3.53 6.29 20.72
N TYR A 113 3.91 5.03 20.98
CA TYR A 113 3.14 3.87 20.52
C TYR A 113 1.74 3.78 21.10
N ARG A 114 1.57 4.12 22.38
CA ARG A 114 0.23 4.19 23.00
C ARG A 114 -0.62 5.28 22.34
N ALA A 115 -0.05 6.44 22.12
CA ALA A 115 -0.73 7.54 21.41
C ALA A 115 -1.14 7.16 19.99
N LEU A 116 -0.24 6.52 19.22
CA LEU A 116 -0.54 5.99 17.90
C LEU A 116 -1.62 4.91 17.94
N GLY A 117 -1.63 4.05 18.95
CA GLY A 117 -2.68 3.05 19.15
C GLY A 117 -4.05 3.67 19.35
N VAL A 118 -4.14 4.70 20.21
CA VAL A 118 -5.40 5.46 20.42
C VAL A 118 -5.82 6.16 19.13
N LEU A 119 -4.89 6.85 18.45
CA LEU A 119 -5.14 7.52 17.19
C LEU A 119 -5.68 6.55 16.13
N ARG A 120 -5.08 5.37 16.01
CA ARG A 120 -5.54 4.30 15.13
C ARG A 120 -6.99 3.90 15.43
N CYS A 121 -7.35 3.69 16.69
CA CYS A 121 -8.73 3.33 17.06
C CYS A 121 -9.72 4.41 16.64
N VAL A 122 -9.37 5.68 16.85
CA VAL A 122 -10.19 6.82 16.43
C VAL A 122 -10.34 6.87 14.90
N TYR A 123 -9.24 6.75 14.18
CA TYR A 123 -9.25 6.76 12.71
C TYR A 123 -9.99 5.56 12.12
N ALA A 124 -9.84 4.38 12.70
CA ALA A 124 -10.51 3.16 12.22
C ALA A 124 -12.04 3.24 12.23
N VAL A 125 -12.60 4.15 13.02
CA VAL A 125 -14.05 4.37 13.08
C VAL A 125 -14.45 5.63 12.31
N LEU A 126 -13.81 6.77 12.62
CA LEU A 126 -14.22 8.05 12.07
C LEU A 126 -13.95 8.20 10.58
N LEU A 127 -12.80 7.73 10.10
CA LEU A 127 -12.43 7.90 8.70
C LEU A 127 -13.32 7.10 7.75
N PRO A 128 -13.61 5.81 7.97
CA PRO A 128 -14.56 5.08 7.12
C PRO A 128 -15.95 5.71 7.08
N LEU A 129 -16.48 6.17 8.21
CA LEU A 129 -17.78 6.84 8.27
C LEU A 129 -17.78 8.16 7.49
N ALA A 130 -16.75 8.98 7.71
CA ALA A 130 -16.57 10.23 6.97
C ALA A 130 -16.36 10.00 5.48
N PHE A 131 -15.62 8.95 5.10
CA PHE A 131 -15.40 8.58 3.72
C PHE A 131 -16.69 8.14 3.01
N VAL A 132 -17.49 7.28 3.63
CA VAL A 132 -18.79 6.88 3.07
C VAL A 132 -19.68 8.10 2.87
N TRP A 133 -19.76 8.98 3.87
CA TRP A 133 -20.49 10.23 3.74
C TRP A 133 -19.94 11.10 2.58
N ALA A 134 -18.63 11.23 2.46
CA ALA A 134 -17.96 11.98 1.40
C ALA A 134 -18.30 11.43 0.01
N VAL A 135 -18.23 10.11 -0.17
CA VAL A 135 -18.59 9.43 -1.43
C VAL A 135 -20.06 9.70 -1.79
N MET A 136 -20.97 9.55 -0.83
CA MET A 136 -22.38 9.83 -1.06
C MET A 136 -22.62 11.27 -1.52
N ARG A 137 -21.98 12.24 -0.85
CA ARG A 137 -22.10 13.67 -1.23
C ARG A 137 -21.49 13.96 -2.59
N HIS A 138 -20.35 13.36 -2.90
CA HIS A 138 -19.68 13.50 -4.18
C HIS A 138 -20.54 12.96 -5.33
N LEU A 139 -21.14 11.78 -5.17
CA LEU A 139 -22.07 11.20 -6.14
C LEU A 139 -23.35 12.03 -6.30
N CYS A 140 -23.93 12.52 -5.19
CA CYS A 140 -25.11 13.40 -5.24
C CYS A 140 -24.82 14.75 -5.92
N ALA A 141 -23.57 15.20 -5.97
CA ALA A 141 -23.19 16.42 -6.68
C ALA A 141 -23.10 16.23 -8.20
N LEU A 142 -22.91 15.02 -8.70
CA LEU A 142 -22.74 14.72 -10.12
C LEU A 142 -23.88 15.24 -11.03
N PRO A 143 -25.17 15.01 -10.72
CA PRO A 143 -26.25 15.52 -11.56
C PRO A 143 -26.25 17.04 -11.66
N MET A 144 -25.87 17.75 -10.60
CA MET A 144 -25.77 19.20 -10.59
C MET A 144 -24.63 19.69 -11.48
N VAL A 145 -23.46 19.06 -11.39
CA VAL A 145 -22.29 19.37 -12.25
C VAL A 145 -22.64 19.18 -13.72
N LEU A 146 -23.29 18.06 -14.07
CA LEU A 146 -23.69 17.75 -15.43
C LEU A 146 -24.74 18.75 -15.98
N ARG A 147 -25.66 19.23 -15.14
CA ARG A 147 -26.68 20.22 -15.55
C ARG A 147 -26.11 21.62 -15.74
N ARG A 148 -25.26 22.08 -14.79
CA ARG A 148 -24.76 23.46 -14.80
C ARG A 148 -23.67 23.70 -15.84
N ARG A 149 -22.86 22.69 -16.16
CA ARG A 149 -21.74 22.74 -17.12
C ARG A 149 -20.80 23.94 -16.94
N THR A 150 -20.72 24.50 -15.73
CA THR A 150 -19.81 25.61 -15.40
C THR A 150 -18.49 25.08 -14.89
N ALA A 151 -17.38 25.74 -15.26
CA ALA A 151 -16.05 25.35 -14.81
C ALA A 151 -15.93 25.40 -13.28
N GLY A 152 -16.59 26.37 -12.62
CA GLY A 152 -16.59 26.52 -11.17
C GLY A 152 -17.21 25.32 -10.43
N ALA A 153 -18.23 24.67 -10.99
CA ALA A 153 -18.83 23.49 -10.41
C ALA A 153 -18.08 22.20 -10.80
N ALA A 154 -17.55 22.12 -12.02
CA ALA A 154 -16.91 20.93 -12.55
C ALA A 154 -15.49 20.74 -11.97
N LEU A 155 -14.71 21.79 -11.78
CA LEU A 155 -13.32 21.70 -11.35
C LEU A 155 -13.14 21.06 -9.98
N PRO A 156 -13.85 21.49 -8.90
CA PRO A 156 -13.72 20.83 -7.60
C PRO A 156 -14.17 19.37 -7.66
N TRP A 157 -15.23 19.06 -8.41
CA TRP A 157 -15.71 17.69 -8.58
C TRP A 157 -14.66 16.81 -9.26
N LEU A 158 -14.05 17.28 -10.35
CA LEU A 158 -13.01 16.56 -11.09
C LEU A 158 -11.74 16.37 -10.26
N LEU A 159 -11.31 17.37 -9.50
CA LEU A 159 -10.15 17.25 -8.60
C LEU A 159 -10.38 16.19 -7.53
N LEU A 160 -11.54 16.19 -6.90
CA LEU A 160 -11.89 15.18 -5.88
C LEU A 160 -12.00 13.80 -6.52
N PHE A 161 -12.63 13.68 -7.69
CA PHE A 161 -12.65 12.44 -8.45
C PHE A 161 -11.24 11.94 -8.78
N GLY A 162 -10.33 12.84 -9.18
CA GLY A 162 -8.93 12.53 -9.45
C GLY A 162 -8.20 11.96 -8.24
N LEU A 163 -8.40 12.53 -7.03
CA LEU A 163 -7.83 12.00 -5.79
C LEU A 163 -8.34 10.58 -5.50
N LEU A 164 -9.64 10.35 -5.64
CA LEU A 164 -10.23 9.04 -5.45
C LEU A 164 -9.74 8.03 -6.48
N ALA A 165 -9.65 8.44 -7.75
CA ALA A 165 -9.13 7.60 -8.84
C ALA A 165 -7.66 7.23 -8.61
N MET A 166 -6.81 8.16 -8.17
CA MET A 166 -5.41 7.88 -7.83
C MET A 166 -5.29 6.87 -6.69
N ALA A 167 -6.11 7.01 -5.63
CA ALA A 167 -6.14 6.06 -4.53
C ALA A 167 -6.58 4.66 -5.02
N ALA A 168 -7.63 4.59 -5.82
CA ALA A 168 -8.14 3.33 -6.40
C ALA A 168 -7.12 2.67 -7.32
N LEU A 169 -6.47 3.44 -8.21
CA LEU A 169 -5.43 2.94 -9.11
C LEU A 169 -4.23 2.40 -8.32
N ARG A 170 -3.83 3.08 -7.24
CA ARG A 170 -2.73 2.60 -6.39
C ARG A 170 -3.09 1.27 -5.71
N CYS A 171 -4.28 1.17 -5.12
CA CYS A 171 -4.77 -0.09 -4.56
C CYS A 171 -4.85 -1.19 -5.62
N GLY A 172 -5.39 -0.88 -6.80
CA GLY A 172 -5.50 -1.83 -7.90
C GLY A 172 -4.15 -2.32 -8.42
N MET A 173 -3.15 -1.42 -8.52
CA MET A 173 -1.80 -1.79 -8.95
C MET A 173 -1.12 -2.73 -7.95
N ILE A 174 -1.19 -2.40 -6.65
CA ILE A 174 -0.63 -3.25 -5.60
C ILE A 174 -1.33 -4.61 -5.57
N ALA A 175 -2.66 -4.62 -5.63
CA ALA A 175 -3.45 -5.83 -5.66
C ALA A 175 -3.17 -6.70 -6.89
N PHE A 176 -2.97 -6.08 -8.06
CA PHE A 176 -2.60 -6.81 -9.27
C PHE A 176 -1.23 -7.48 -9.13
N VAL A 177 -0.23 -6.77 -8.61
CA VAL A 177 1.10 -7.33 -8.36
C VAL A 177 1.03 -8.46 -7.34
N GLU A 178 0.24 -8.30 -6.27
CA GLU A 178 0.03 -9.32 -5.23
C GLU A 178 -0.51 -10.63 -5.82
N VAL A 179 -1.51 -10.52 -6.69
CA VAL A 179 -2.22 -11.69 -7.24
C VAL A 179 -1.48 -12.32 -8.43
N SER A 180 -0.77 -11.52 -9.21
CA SER A 180 -0.19 -11.97 -10.49
C SER A 180 1.28 -12.36 -10.42
N SER A 181 1.99 -12.00 -9.35
CA SER A 181 3.43 -12.23 -9.22
C SER A 181 3.75 -13.12 -8.02
N PHE A 182 4.52 -12.63 -7.13
CA PHE A 182 4.88 -13.26 -5.86
C PHE A 182 4.20 -12.44 -4.77
N GLY A 183 3.46 -13.06 -3.88
CA GLY A 183 2.77 -12.38 -2.80
C GLY A 183 3.73 -11.49 -2.01
N ILE A 184 3.74 -10.18 -2.32
CA ILE A 184 4.55 -9.19 -1.59
C ILE A 184 3.94 -8.95 -0.21
N GLY A 185 2.70 -9.35 -0.03
CA GLY A 185 1.85 -9.00 1.09
C GLY A 185 1.35 -7.55 0.96
N THR A 186 0.05 -7.37 1.03
CA THR A 186 -0.53 -6.03 1.17
C THR A 186 0.00 -5.44 2.46
N SER A 187 0.96 -4.53 2.38
CA SER A 187 1.57 -3.92 3.55
C SER A 187 1.29 -2.43 3.62
N THR A 188 1.22 -1.91 4.84
CA THR A 188 1.04 -0.47 5.11
C THR A 188 2.10 0.38 4.42
N MET A 189 3.31 -0.14 4.22
CA MET A 189 4.38 0.57 3.53
C MET A 189 4.01 0.90 2.08
N TYR A 190 3.48 -0.07 1.34
CA TYR A 190 3.06 0.15 -0.05
C TYR A 190 1.76 0.95 -0.17
N LEU A 191 0.92 0.92 0.87
CA LEU A 191 -0.33 1.68 0.97
C LEU A 191 -0.16 3.07 1.60
N SER A 192 1.05 3.43 2.03
CA SER A 192 1.32 4.72 2.70
C SER A 192 0.88 5.94 1.90
N THR A 193 0.95 5.87 0.57
CA THR A 193 0.49 6.94 -0.33
C THR A 193 -1.03 6.99 -0.51
N VAL A 194 -1.74 5.90 -0.25
CA VAL A 194 -3.21 5.82 -0.39
C VAL A 194 -3.90 6.57 0.75
N HIS A 195 -3.39 6.43 1.97
CA HIS A 195 -3.99 7.03 3.15
C HIS A 195 -4.13 8.57 3.05
N PRO A 196 -3.09 9.36 2.73
CA PRO A 196 -3.24 10.81 2.55
C PRO A 196 -4.17 11.17 1.39
N LEU A 197 -4.24 10.39 0.31
CA LEU A 197 -5.18 10.64 -0.78
C LEU A 197 -6.64 10.48 -0.31
N LEU A 198 -6.93 9.44 0.47
CA LEU A 198 -8.25 9.22 1.05
C LEU A 198 -8.62 10.31 2.07
N LEU A 199 -7.67 10.77 2.87
CA LEU A 199 -7.86 11.89 3.79
C LEU A 199 -8.17 13.19 3.03
N LEU A 200 -7.36 13.53 2.03
CA LEU A 200 -7.55 14.73 1.21
C LEU A 200 -8.89 14.70 0.47
N TYR A 201 -9.25 13.55 -0.10
CA TYR A 201 -10.55 13.36 -0.74
C TYR A 201 -11.70 13.58 0.25
N THR A 202 -11.65 12.90 1.40
CA THR A 202 -12.71 12.96 2.42
C THR A 202 -12.86 14.39 2.94
N TYR A 203 -11.75 15.03 3.31
CA TYR A 203 -11.74 16.39 3.82
C TYR A 203 -12.15 17.40 2.75
N GLY A 204 -11.70 17.23 1.52
CA GLY A 204 -12.10 18.06 0.38
C GLY A 204 -13.60 18.00 0.13
N CYS A 205 -14.21 16.81 0.20
CA CYS A 205 -15.66 16.66 0.11
C CYS A 205 -16.39 17.35 1.27
N LEU A 206 -15.87 17.23 2.50
CA LEU A 206 -16.43 17.91 3.67
C LEU A 206 -16.45 19.43 3.48
N ILE A 207 -15.38 20.01 2.93
CA ILE A 207 -15.30 21.47 2.69
C ILE A 207 -16.19 21.86 1.52
N CYS A 208 -16.01 21.21 0.35
CA CYS A 208 -16.69 21.62 -0.88
C CYS A 208 -18.22 21.45 -0.81
N TYR A 209 -18.71 20.45 -0.06
CA TYR A 209 -20.14 20.14 0.01
C TYR A 209 -20.81 20.49 1.35
N ARG A 210 -20.07 21.16 2.25
CA ARG A 210 -20.60 21.59 3.55
C ARG A 210 -21.73 22.60 3.41
N ASN A 211 -21.55 23.60 2.58
CA ASN A 211 -22.54 24.66 2.35
C ASN A 211 -23.27 24.37 1.04
N LYS A 212 -24.57 24.13 1.12
CA LYS A 212 -25.44 24.07 -0.07
C LYS A 212 -25.45 25.41 -0.87
N GLY A 213 -24.88 26.49 -0.29
CA GLY A 213 -24.84 27.82 -0.88
C GLY A 213 -23.63 28.12 -1.77
N VAL A 214 -22.51 27.41 -1.65
CA VAL A 214 -21.28 27.72 -2.44
C VAL A 214 -21.39 27.25 -3.91
N ILE A 215 -22.39 26.42 -4.24
CA ILE A 215 -22.65 25.97 -5.61
C ILE A 215 -23.79 26.79 -6.24
N THR A 216 -24.23 27.87 -5.62
CA THR A 216 -25.37 28.69 -6.09
C THR A 216 -24.95 30.01 -6.74
N GLU A 217 -23.69 30.36 -6.76
CA GLU A 217 -23.09 31.44 -7.53
C GLU A 217 -22.21 30.83 -8.64
#